data_ccf641d29251d48d5464f23c5dad8951
#
_entry.id   ccf641d29251d48d5464f23c5dad8951
#
_cell.length_a   1.000
_cell.length_b   1.000
_cell.length_c   1.000
_cell.angle_alpha   90.00
_cell.angle_beta   90.00
_cell.angle_gamma   90.00
#
_symmetry.space_group_name_H-M   'P 1'
#
loop_
_entity.id
_entity.type
_entity.pdbx_description
1 polymer ?
#
loop_
_entity_poly.entity_id
_entity_poly.type
_entity_poly.pdbx_seq_one_letter_code
_entity_poly.pdbx_strand_id
1 'polypeptide(L)'
;MRTMPKSNTSLPVALTTPAASARAFRRLRWNLWSNTVRGALRGSRLRMTMIAFSSAVFWTGLFVLFFGGFQFVAAYVSLTNEIVEYLFGLFFLSLLAMLFLSNGILVYTGLYESREADFLLTTPAPADRIFAYKFGEAVLFSSWGFLLLGSPLMAAYGITVNASGWFYLIFAAYLVGFVLIPASLGATAAILIAYFLPRRRKSVLAVLVGLMVAGGVWIIVSASRAKGDALSSDWLDGLLSRLAFTQYPLWPSRWMSTGLVSAARGSWSDSLFYLMVIAAHAALAYLIAAVVARDLYRGGHARVQGGRSSRKRLPNAWLEAAFHRVFGILPRPIRLLLLKDLRTFARDPAQWSQFLIFFGLLAFYFVNIRRLSHDQQPPYWRNLVSLLNLGVTALILSTFTSRFIFPLLSLEGRNFWILGLLPLRREAILWGKFVFSAGISLVATEFLVVLSDLMLRMSAAMIALHVGMVAILCLGLSGISVGLGARLPNLKETDPSKIAAGFGGTLNLLVSLVFILAVVLTLAVPCHLYLAGRDPNDFAGLPLSEGRFQLWMGFAIGFSLVVGAAATIVPLRIGIKAFQRMEF
;
A
#
# COMPACT_ATOMS: atom_id res chain seq x y z
N MET A 1 67.62 -11.62 17.62
CA MET A 1 66.68 -12.62 17.15
C MET A 1 65.67 -12.90 18.25
N ARG A 2 64.53 -12.23 18.26
CA ARG A 2 63.42 -12.50 19.20
C ARG A 2 62.35 -13.26 18.44
N THR A 3 62.12 -14.51 18.83
CA THR A 3 61.11 -15.40 18.30
C THR A 3 59.72 -14.86 18.66
N MET A 4 58.92 -14.52 17.64
CA MET A 4 57.47 -14.21 17.84
C MET A 4 56.72 -15.49 18.24
N PRO A 5 55.82 -15.42 19.21
CA PRO A 5 54.95 -16.54 19.55
C PRO A 5 53.92 -16.76 18.44
N LYS A 6 53.87 -18.00 17.90
CA LYS A 6 52.78 -18.45 17.03
C LYS A 6 51.47 -18.41 17.79
N SER A 7 50.61 -17.43 17.49
CA SER A 7 49.24 -17.45 17.98
C SER A 7 48.45 -18.53 17.23
N ASN A 8 48.30 -19.68 17.84
CA ASN A 8 47.35 -20.70 17.47
C ASN A 8 45.94 -20.21 17.87
N THR A 9 45.35 -19.30 17.11
CA THR A 9 43.94 -18.97 17.18
C THR A 9 43.17 -19.92 16.25
N SER A 10 43.09 -21.20 16.61
CA SER A 10 42.06 -22.08 16.10
C SER A 10 40.71 -21.53 16.65
N LEU A 11 39.93 -20.90 15.78
CA LEU A 11 38.54 -20.53 16.09
C LEU A 11 37.84 -21.78 16.69
N PRO A 12 37.13 -21.64 17.81
CA PRO A 12 36.55 -22.79 18.48
C PRO A 12 35.56 -23.49 17.54
N VAL A 13 35.79 -24.78 17.30
CA VAL A 13 35.01 -25.71 16.48
C VAL A 13 33.50 -25.68 16.87
N ALA A 14 33.17 -25.17 18.05
CA ALA A 14 31.80 -24.98 18.53
C ALA A 14 30.89 -24.08 17.68
N LEU A 15 31.42 -23.22 16.79
CA LEU A 15 30.64 -22.34 15.92
C LEU A 15 30.21 -22.99 14.59
N THR A 16 30.72 -24.18 14.28
CA THR A 16 30.45 -24.88 13.01
C THR A 16 29.31 -25.89 13.07
N THR A 17 28.78 -26.20 14.26
CA THR A 17 27.65 -27.13 14.40
C THR A 17 26.33 -26.48 13.99
N PRO A 18 25.43 -27.21 13.27
CA PRO A 18 24.11 -26.69 12.88
C PRO A 18 23.27 -26.17 14.06
N ALA A 19 23.42 -26.79 15.24
CA ALA A 19 22.74 -26.38 16.46
C ALA A 19 23.28 -25.06 17.05
N ALA A 20 24.59 -24.79 16.93
CA ALA A 20 25.19 -23.55 17.41
C ALA A 20 24.79 -22.36 16.51
N SER A 21 24.81 -22.54 15.19
CA SER A 21 24.34 -21.51 14.24
C SER A 21 22.86 -21.18 14.44
N ALA A 22 22.00 -22.18 14.65
CA ALA A 22 20.58 -21.95 14.93
C ALA A 22 20.35 -21.16 16.24
N ARG A 23 21.14 -21.42 17.28
CA ARG A 23 21.09 -20.66 18.53
C ARG A 23 21.56 -19.22 18.36
N ALA A 24 22.62 -19.00 17.58
CA ALA A 24 23.15 -17.68 17.27
C ALA A 24 22.12 -16.81 16.51
N PHE A 25 21.49 -17.34 15.46
CA PHE A 25 20.44 -16.64 14.71
C PHE A 25 19.21 -16.35 15.56
N ARG A 26 18.80 -17.26 16.45
CA ARG A 26 17.68 -17.04 17.38
C ARG A 26 18.00 -15.95 18.40
N ARG A 27 19.22 -15.91 18.96
CA ARG A 27 19.69 -14.83 19.84
C ARG A 27 19.78 -13.50 19.10
N LEU A 28 20.30 -13.48 17.87
CA LEU A 28 20.35 -12.28 17.03
C LEU A 28 18.94 -11.71 16.82
N ARG A 29 17.99 -12.55 16.40
CA ARG A 29 16.60 -12.15 16.20
C ARG A 29 15.96 -11.60 17.47
N TRP A 30 16.14 -12.29 18.60
CA TRP A 30 15.63 -11.84 19.90
C TRP A 30 16.22 -10.49 20.31
N ASN A 31 17.53 -10.33 20.17
CA ASN A 31 18.22 -9.09 20.52
C ASN A 31 17.78 -7.94 19.59
N LEU A 32 17.68 -8.16 18.30
CA LEU A 32 17.18 -7.16 17.36
C LEU A 32 15.73 -6.77 17.71
N TRP A 33 14.86 -7.74 17.90
CA TRP A 33 13.47 -7.49 18.28
C TRP A 33 13.36 -6.75 19.61
N SER A 34 14.05 -7.21 20.64
CA SER A 34 14.03 -6.59 21.96
C SER A 34 14.61 -5.17 21.95
N ASN A 35 15.68 -4.94 21.16
CA ASN A 35 16.25 -3.61 21.00
C ASN A 35 15.34 -2.68 20.22
N THR A 36 14.65 -3.17 19.19
CA THR A 36 13.66 -2.40 18.42
C THR A 36 12.48 -2.03 19.32
N VAL A 37 11.94 -2.98 20.08
CA VAL A 37 10.84 -2.72 21.04
C VAL A 37 11.30 -1.77 22.15
N ARG A 38 12.46 -2.01 22.76
CA ARG A 38 13.01 -1.10 23.79
C ARG A 38 13.30 0.29 23.24
N GLY A 39 13.82 0.38 22.01
CA GLY A 39 14.03 1.64 21.31
C GLY A 39 12.72 2.38 21.03
N ALA A 40 11.67 1.64 20.63
CA ALA A 40 10.34 2.18 20.46
C ALA A 40 9.74 2.66 21.79
N LEU A 41 9.85 1.86 22.86
CA LEU A 41 9.35 2.19 24.21
C LEU A 41 10.12 3.33 24.88
N ARG A 42 11.42 3.47 24.62
CA ARG A 42 12.27 4.56 25.10
C ARG A 42 12.16 5.82 24.24
N GLY A 43 11.55 5.71 23.05
CA GLY A 43 11.26 6.84 22.17
C GLY A 43 10.22 7.79 22.78
N SER A 44 9.95 8.89 22.11
CA SER A 44 8.95 9.88 22.54
C SER A 44 7.59 9.20 22.76
N ARG A 45 7.03 9.32 23.96
CA ARG A 45 5.67 8.82 24.30
C ARG A 45 4.63 9.32 23.30
N LEU A 46 4.80 10.57 22.83
CA LEU A 46 3.96 11.17 21.80
C LEU A 46 3.96 10.34 20.49
N ARG A 47 5.13 9.85 20.07
CA ARG A 47 5.25 9.01 18.87
C ARG A 47 4.43 7.72 19.00
N MET A 48 4.55 7.04 20.14
CA MET A 48 3.82 5.79 20.36
C MET A 48 2.30 6.02 20.44
N THR A 49 1.87 7.06 21.15
CA THR A 49 0.44 7.39 21.24
C THR A 49 -0.13 7.77 19.88
N MET A 50 0.59 8.52 19.03
CA MET A 50 0.15 8.86 17.68
C MET A 50 0.02 7.62 16.78
N ILE A 51 0.99 6.71 16.82
CA ILE A 51 0.93 5.46 16.03
C ILE A 51 -0.24 4.59 16.51
N ALA A 52 -0.39 4.42 17.81
CA ALA A 52 -1.49 3.63 18.39
C ALA A 52 -2.86 4.27 18.05
N PHE A 53 -2.99 5.57 18.19
CA PHE A 53 -4.21 6.31 17.87
C PHE A 53 -4.58 6.20 16.40
N SER A 54 -3.64 6.46 15.49
CA SER A 54 -3.91 6.36 14.04
C SER A 54 -4.27 4.94 13.62
N SER A 55 -3.61 3.93 14.20
CA SER A 55 -3.94 2.51 13.95
C SER A 55 -5.33 2.16 14.49
N ALA A 56 -5.69 2.65 15.66
CA ALA A 56 -7.02 2.44 16.26
C ALA A 56 -8.13 3.10 15.44
N VAL A 57 -7.93 4.36 15.02
CA VAL A 57 -8.89 5.10 14.17
C VAL A 57 -9.08 4.37 12.83
N PHE A 58 -7.99 3.95 12.20
CA PHE A 58 -8.07 3.21 10.93
C PHE A 58 -8.78 1.86 11.11
N TRP A 59 -8.42 1.10 12.14
CA TRP A 59 -9.06 -0.19 12.45
C TRP A 59 -10.55 -0.03 12.72
N THR A 60 -10.93 0.96 13.55
CA THR A 60 -12.33 1.25 13.86
C THR A 60 -13.11 1.70 12.61
N GLY A 61 -12.51 2.54 11.77
CA GLY A 61 -13.12 2.96 10.51
C GLY A 61 -13.39 1.77 9.57
N LEU A 62 -12.43 0.86 9.41
CA LEU A 62 -12.62 -0.37 8.65
C LEU A 62 -13.68 -1.29 9.28
N PHE A 63 -13.67 -1.41 10.61
CA PHE A 63 -14.67 -2.21 11.32
C PHE A 63 -16.09 -1.69 11.08
N VAL A 64 -16.30 -0.38 11.22
CA VAL A 64 -17.61 0.27 10.97
C VAL A 64 -18.05 0.07 9.52
N LEU A 65 -17.10 0.21 8.56
CA LEU A 65 -17.37 -0.02 7.14
C LEU A 65 -17.83 -1.44 6.87
N PHE A 66 -17.08 -2.44 7.36
CA PHE A 66 -17.41 -3.85 7.15
C PHE A 66 -18.68 -4.26 7.90
N PHE A 67 -18.85 -3.78 9.12
CA PHE A 67 -20.06 -4.05 9.91
C PHE A 67 -21.31 -3.49 9.25
N GLY A 68 -21.25 -2.23 8.77
CA GLY A 68 -22.33 -1.64 7.99
C GLY A 68 -22.59 -2.41 6.69
N GLY A 69 -21.55 -2.85 6.00
CA GLY A 69 -21.66 -3.70 4.81
C GLY A 69 -22.35 -5.04 5.09
N PHE A 70 -22.01 -5.74 6.18
CA PHE A 70 -22.68 -7.00 6.56
C PHE A 70 -24.13 -6.76 6.99
N GLN A 71 -24.43 -5.69 7.72
CA GLN A 71 -25.80 -5.32 8.08
C GLN A 71 -26.65 -5.04 6.83
N PHE A 72 -26.09 -4.31 5.86
CA PHE A 72 -26.74 -4.04 4.58
C PHE A 72 -27.05 -5.34 3.83
N VAL A 73 -26.06 -6.22 3.68
CA VAL A 73 -26.24 -7.53 3.01
C VAL A 73 -27.27 -8.37 3.76
N ALA A 74 -27.25 -8.38 5.10
CA ALA A 74 -28.23 -9.12 5.90
C ALA A 74 -29.66 -8.61 5.71
N ALA A 75 -29.84 -7.29 5.56
CA ALA A 75 -31.15 -6.67 5.42
C ALA A 75 -31.77 -6.87 4.02
N TYR A 76 -30.96 -6.83 2.96
CA TYR A 76 -31.47 -6.79 1.58
C TYR A 76 -31.27 -8.09 0.79
N VAL A 77 -30.32 -8.97 1.15
CA VAL A 77 -29.91 -10.11 0.33
C VAL A 77 -30.06 -11.44 1.06
N SER A 78 -30.54 -11.46 2.32
CA SER A 78 -30.42 -12.61 3.22
C SER A 78 -28.97 -13.18 3.21
N LEU A 79 -28.26 -13.11 4.32
CA LEU A 79 -26.88 -13.61 4.48
C LEU A 79 -26.86 -15.14 4.37
N THR A 80 -27.00 -15.66 3.14
CA THR A 80 -26.76 -17.09 2.90
C THR A 80 -25.26 -17.34 3.02
N ASN A 81 -24.94 -18.50 3.58
CA ASN A 81 -23.54 -18.91 3.80
C ASN A 81 -22.73 -18.94 2.52
N GLU A 82 -23.38 -19.27 1.41
CA GLU A 82 -22.77 -19.31 0.08
C GLU A 82 -22.25 -17.93 -0.35
N ILE A 83 -23.05 -16.87 -0.17
CA ILE A 83 -22.66 -15.51 -0.52
C ILE A 83 -21.42 -15.07 0.29
N VAL A 84 -21.42 -15.37 1.60
CA VAL A 84 -20.29 -15.04 2.47
C VAL A 84 -19.03 -15.82 2.05
N GLU A 85 -19.15 -17.10 1.69
CA GLU A 85 -18.02 -17.90 1.21
C GLU A 85 -17.44 -17.35 -0.10
N TYR A 86 -18.29 -16.89 -1.04
CA TYR A 86 -17.82 -16.26 -2.28
C TYR A 86 -17.11 -14.92 -2.01
N LEU A 87 -17.68 -14.08 -1.16
CA LEU A 87 -17.08 -12.79 -0.80
C LEU A 87 -15.74 -12.99 -0.09
N PHE A 88 -15.67 -13.90 0.88
CA PHE A 88 -14.43 -14.25 1.56
C PHE A 88 -13.42 -14.91 0.61
N GLY A 89 -13.89 -15.80 -0.27
CA GLY A 89 -13.07 -16.42 -1.29
C GLY A 89 -12.38 -15.40 -2.18
N LEU A 90 -13.11 -14.39 -2.66
CA LEU A 90 -12.56 -13.28 -3.45
C LEU A 90 -11.60 -12.41 -2.62
N PHE A 91 -11.98 -12.07 -1.40
CA PHE A 91 -11.16 -11.28 -0.50
C PHE A 91 -9.82 -11.97 -0.21
N PHE A 92 -9.85 -13.24 0.22
CA PHE A 92 -8.64 -13.99 0.51
C PHE A 92 -7.83 -14.32 -0.74
N LEU A 93 -8.45 -14.51 -1.90
CA LEU A 93 -7.73 -14.69 -3.16
C LEU A 93 -6.95 -13.42 -3.55
N SER A 94 -7.56 -12.25 -3.38
CA SER A 94 -6.89 -10.98 -3.64
C SER A 94 -5.71 -10.75 -2.69
N LEU A 95 -5.89 -11.07 -1.41
CA LEU A 95 -4.82 -11.01 -0.41
C LEU A 95 -3.70 -12.02 -0.68
N LEU A 96 -4.04 -13.23 -1.11
CA LEU A 96 -3.07 -14.26 -1.50
C LEU A 96 -2.16 -13.74 -2.63
N ALA A 97 -2.74 -13.15 -3.68
CA ALA A 97 -1.99 -12.58 -4.79
C ALA A 97 -1.10 -11.42 -4.33
N MET A 98 -1.64 -10.53 -3.49
CA MET A 98 -0.88 -9.40 -2.94
C MET A 98 0.27 -9.86 -2.03
N LEU A 99 0.03 -10.84 -1.15
CA LEU A 99 1.04 -11.41 -0.27
C LEU A 99 2.13 -12.14 -1.06
N PHE A 100 1.77 -12.86 -2.11
CA PHE A 100 2.72 -13.54 -3.00
C PHE A 100 3.71 -12.55 -3.61
N LEU A 101 3.24 -11.46 -4.20
CA LEU A 101 4.09 -10.43 -4.80
C LEU A 101 4.90 -9.69 -3.74
N SER A 102 4.27 -9.26 -2.65
CA SER A 102 4.93 -8.50 -1.58
C SER A 102 6.07 -9.31 -0.96
N ASN A 103 5.82 -10.57 -0.59
CA ASN A 103 6.85 -11.43 -0.03
C ASN A 103 7.94 -11.76 -1.05
N GLY A 104 7.60 -12.01 -2.32
CA GLY A 104 8.57 -12.22 -3.38
C GLY A 104 9.56 -11.05 -3.50
N ILE A 105 9.04 -9.82 -3.49
CA ILE A 105 9.86 -8.60 -3.54
C ILE A 105 10.70 -8.43 -2.27
N LEU A 106 10.09 -8.59 -1.07
CA LEU A 106 10.80 -8.43 0.20
C LEU A 106 11.90 -9.47 0.39
N VAL A 107 11.64 -10.73 0.04
CA VAL A 107 12.66 -11.78 0.09
C VAL A 107 13.76 -11.52 -0.94
N TYR A 108 13.39 -11.10 -2.16
CA TYR A 108 14.38 -10.75 -3.18
C TYR A 108 15.31 -9.63 -2.70
N THR A 109 14.77 -8.52 -2.21
CA THR A 109 15.56 -7.39 -1.72
C THR A 109 16.37 -7.76 -0.48
N GLY A 110 15.80 -8.55 0.43
CA GLY A 110 16.43 -9.02 1.64
C GLY A 110 17.62 -9.97 1.40
N LEU A 111 17.53 -10.85 0.40
CA LEU A 111 18.56 -11.84 0.09
C LEU A 111 19.64 -11.36 -0.91
N TYR A 112 19.26 -10.52 -1.88
CA TYR A 112 20.13 -10.19 -3.02
C TYR A 112 20.57 -8.73 -3.11
N GLU A 113 19.91 -7.82 -2.37
CA GLU A 113 20.22 -6.38 -2.42
C GLU A 113 20.62 -5.81 -1.05
N SER A 114 20.48 -6.57 0.05
CA SER A 114 20.82 -6.10 1.39
C SER A 114 22.30 -6.34 1.72
N ARG A 115 22.95 -5.32 2.33
CA ARG A 115 24.35 -5.45 2.80
C ARG A 115 24.50 -6.48 3.92
N GLU A 116 23.45 -6.70 4.69
CA GLU A 116 23.42 -7.70 5.74
C GLU A 116 23.51 -9.12 5.16
N ALA A 117 22.80 -9.38 4.04
CA ALA A 117 22.89 -10.66 3.34
C ALA A 117 24.31 -10.89 2.77
N ASP A 118 24.91 -9.84 2.19
CA ASP A 118 26.32 -9.89 1.72
C ASP A 118 27.25 -10.28 2.86
N PHE A 119 27.11 -9.66 4.03
CA PHE A 119 27.89 -9.99 5.21
C PHE A 119 27.63 -11.41 5.72
N LEU A 120 26.36 -11.84 5.80
CA LEU A 120 26.02 -13.18 6.28
C LEU A 120 26.56 -14.28 5.36
N LEU A 121 26.69 -14.03 4.05
CA LEU A 121 27.28 -14.97 3.09
C LEU A 121 28.79 -15.14 3.27
N THR A 122 29.50 -14.17 3.88
CA THR A 122 30.91 -14.31 4.23
C THR A 122 31.14 -15.15 5.49
N THR A 123 30.07 -15.40 6.26
CA THR A 123 30.12 -16.25 7.46
C THR A 123 29.97 -17.74 7.09
N PRO A 124 30.42 -18.69 7.94
CA PRO A 124 30.24 -20.12 7.71
C PRO A 124 28.80 -20.60 7.94
N ALA A 125 27.82 -19.71 7.79
CA ALA A 125 26.42 -20.03 7.96
C ALA A 125 25.86 -20.77 6.73
N PRO A 126 25.06 -21.84 6.91
CA PRO A 126 24.42 -22.52 5.79
C PRO A 126 23.33 -21.65 5.16
N ALA A 127 23.17 -21.80 3.83
CA ALA A 127 22.30 -20.95 3.01
C ALA A 127 20.82 -21.00 3.45
N ASP A 128 20.33 -22.16 3.87
CA ASP A 128 18.97 -22.37 4.40
C ASP A 128 18.71 -21.56 5.67
N ARG A 129 19.73 -21.35 6.53
CA ARG A 129 19.60 -20.55 7.75
C ARG A 129 19.53 -19.06 7.45
N ILE A 130 20.35 -18.57 6.52
CA ILE A 130 20.28 -17.17 6.07
C ILE A 130 18.91 -16.92 5.43
N PHE A 131 18.44 -17.85 4.59
CA PHE A 131 17.11 -17.80 4.00
C PHE A 131 16.01 -17.75 5.08
N ALA A 132 16.00 -18.71 6.02
CA ALA A 132 14.98 -18.76 7.09
C ALA A 132 14.93 -17.48 7.93
N TYR A 133 16.08 -16.86 8.18
CA TYR A 133 16.18 -15.59 8.88
C TYR A 133 15.51 -14.46 8.07
N LYS A 134 15.89 -14.27 6.81
CA LYS A 134 15.36 -13.24 5.93
C LYS A 134 13.90 -13.47 5.52
N PHE A 135 13.51 -14.72 5.33
CA PHE A 135 12.14 -15.12 5.08
C PHE A 135 11.22 -14.73 6.24
N GLY A 136 11.63 -15.05 7.49
CA GLY A 136 10.85 -14.68 8.65
C GLY A 136 10.72 -13.16 8.85
N GLU A 137 11.75 -12.38 8.47
CA GLU A 137 11.68 -10.91 8.45
C GLU A 137 10.65 -10.43 7.43
N ALA A 138 10.70 -10.96 6.20
CA ALA A 138 9.76 -10.62 5.12
C ALA A 138 8.31 -10.97 5.48
N VAL A 139 8.07 -12.17 6.03
CA VAL A 139 6.73 -12.63 6.45
C VAL A 139 6.15 -11.70 7.52
N LEU A 140 6.91 -11.38 8.56
CA LEU A 140 6.44 -10.46 9.61
C LEU A 140 6.09 -9.08 9.05
N PHE A 141 6.88 -8.59 8.09
CA PHE A 141 6.65 -7.27 7.50
C PHE A 141 5.44 -7.24 6.56
N SER A 142 5.21 -8.31 5.80
CA SER A 142 4.09 -8.38 4.85
C SER A 142 2.76 -8.74 5.52
N SER A 143 2.80 -9.57 6.59
CA SER A 143 1.59 -10.02 7.28
C SER A 143 0.88 -8.92 8.09
N TRP A 144 1.60 -7.84 8.42
CA TRP A 144 1.01 -6.70 9.13
C TRP A 144 -0.20 -6.10 8.40
N GLY A 145 -0.08 -5.87 7.08
CA GLY A 145 -1.19 -5.34 6.28
C GLY A 145 -2.38 -6.30 6.21
N PHE A 146 -2.13 -7.61 6.14
CA PHE A 146 -3.17 -8.62 6.18
C PHE A 146 -3.90 -8.64 7.53
N LEU A 147 -3.17 -8.55 8.64
CA LEU A 147 -3.74 -8.50 9.98
C LEU A 147 -4.59 -7.23 10.15
N LEU A 148 -4.08 -6.09 9.69
CA LEU A 148 -4.77 -4.80 9.80
C LEU A 148 -6.09 -4.76 9.00
N LEU A 149 -6.17 -5.44 7.85
CA LEU A 149 -7.37 -5.47 7.00
C LEU A 149 -8.29 -6.65 7.37
N GLY A 150 -7.74 -7.82 7.64
CA GLY A 150 -8.50 -9.04 7.92
C GLY A 150 -9.12 -9.06 9.31
N SER A 151 -8.46 -8.47 10.32
CA SER A 151 -9.00 -8.51 11.69
C SER A 151 -10.30 -7.71 11.87
N PRO A 152 -10.48 -6.47 11.33
CA PRO A 152 -11.75 -5.78 11.44
C PRO A 152 -12.85 -6.44 10.61
N LEU A 153 -12.51 -7.03 9.44
CA LEU A 153 -13.46 -7.79 8.64
C LEU A 153 -14.01 -9.00 9.43
N MET A 154 -13.11 -9.79 10.02
CA MET A 154 -13.50 -10.96 10.80
C MET A 154 -14.21 -10.60 12.11
N ALA A 155 -13.81 -9.48 12.74
CA ALA A 155 -14.52 -8.97 13.91
C ALA A 155 -15.96 -8.55 13.56
N ALA A 156 -16.13 -7.81 12.46
CA ALA A 156 -17.44 -7.39 11.97
C ALA A 156 -18.34 -8.59 11.63
N TYR A 157 -17.81 -9.56 10.88
CA TYR A 157 -18.54 -10.79 10.54
C TYR A 157 -18.93 -11.59 11.79
N GLY A 158 -17.96 -11.86 12.69
CA GLY A 158 -18.21 -12.64 13.90
C GLY A 158 -19.29 -12.04 14.80
N ILE A 159 -19.34 -10.69 14.91
CA ILE A 159 -20.41 -9.99 15.66
C ILE A 159 -21.75 -10.12 14.91
N THR A 160 -21.78 -9.97 13.60
CA THR A 160 -23.01 -10.06 12.80
C THR A 160 -23.68 -11.44 12.90
N VAL A 161 -22.88 -12.51 12.91
CA VAL A 161 -23.40 -13.90 12.99
C VAL A 161 -23.42 -14.46 14.43
N ASN A 162 -23.15 -13.66 15.45
CA ASN A 162 -23.04 -14.06 16.85
C ASN A 162 -22.09 -15.26 17.07
N ALA A 163 -20.93 -15.24 16.40
CA ALA A 163 -19.94 -16.30 16.50
C ALA A 163 -19.37 -16.43 17.92
N SER A 164 -19.01 -17.65 18.31
CA SER A 164 -18.41 -17.93 19.63
C SER A 164 -17.01 -17.30 19.75
N GLY A 165 -16.53 -17.05 20.99
CA GLY A 165 -15.19 -16.52 21.25
C GLY A 165 -14.06 -17.36 20.64
N TRP A 166 -14.26 -18.67 20.50
CA TRP A 166 -13.33 -19.58 19.84
C TRP A 166 -13.10 -19.28 18.36
N PHE A 167 -14.08 -18.69 17.67
CA PHE A 167 -13.95 -18.25 16.29
C PHE A 167 -12.74 -17.32 16.09
N TYR A 168 -12.56 -16.36 16.98
CA TYR A 168 -11.44 -15.40 16.88
C TYR A 168 -10.08 -16.05 17.12
N LEU A 169 -10.02 -17.07 17.99
CA LEU A 169 -8.80 -17.83 18.24
C LEU A 169 -8.41 -18.67 17.03
N ILE A 170 -9.39 -19.36 16.43
CA ILE A 170 -9.19 -20.15 15.22
C ILE A 170 -8.83 -19.27 14.04
N PHE A 171 -9.43 -18.09 13.90
CA PHE A 171 -9.02 -17.10 12.89
C PHE A 171 -7.53 -16.77 13.00
N ALA A 172 -7.00 -16.56 14.20
CA ALA A 172 -5.56 -16.30 14.38
C ALA A 172 -4.70 -17.47 13.88
N ALA A 173 -5.12 -18.72 14.11
CA ALA A 173 -4.42 -19.91 13.59
C ALA A 173 -4.48 -19.99 12.06
N TYR A 174 -5.65 -19.74 11.48
CA TYR A 174 -5.84 -19.65 10.03
C TYR A 174 -4.96 -18.59 9.40
N LEU A 175 -4.88 -17.41 10.03
CA LEU A 175 -4.06 -16.29 9.55
C LEU A 175 -2.59 -16.70 9.41
N VAL A 176 -2.04 -17.33 10.44
CA VAL A 176 -0.63 -17.78 10.43
C VAL A 176 -0.39 -18.79 9.31
N GLY A 177 -1.23 -19.82 9.20
CA GLY A 177 -1.10 -20.85 8.15
C GLY A 177 -1.27 -20.26 6.75
N PHE A 178 -2.28 -19.42 6.56
CA PHE A 178 -2.58 -18.83 5.25
C PHE A 178 -1.46 -17.93 4.74
N VAL A 179 -0.88 -17.06 5.58
CA VAL A 179 0.19 -16.15 5.18
C VAL A 179 1.44 -16.90 4.72
N LEU A 180 1.75 -18.04 5.34
CA LEU A 180 2.94 -18.82 4.99
C LEU A 180 2.90 -19.40 3.58
N ILE A 181 1.73 -19.72 3.04
CA ILE A 181 1.59 -20.29 1.68
C ILE A 181 2.07 -19.29 0.62
N PRO A 182 1.45 -18.11 0.43
CA PRO A 182 1.89 -17.15 -0.59
C PRO A 182 3.30 -16.61 -0.31
N ALA A 183 3.69 -16.49 0.96
CA ALA A 183 5.04 -16.06 1.32
C ALA A 183 6.10 -17.05 0.82
N SER A 184 5.89 -18.35 1.04
CA SER A 184 6.82 -19.39 0.59
C SER A 184 6.85 -19.51 -0.93
N LEU A 185 5.71 -19.42 -1.60
CA LEU A 185 5.63 -19.41 -3.07
C LEU A 185 6.34 -18.17 -3.65
N GLY A 186 6.11 -16.99 -3.08
CA GLY A 186 6.77 -15.75 -3.47
C GLY A 186 8.27 -15.80 -3.27
N ALA A 187 8.74 -16.35 -2.14
CA ALA A 187 10.16 -16.55 -1.86
C ALA A 187 10.81 -17.53 -2.87
N THR A 188 10.14 -18.64 -3.15
CA THR A 188 10.60 -19.62 -4.15
C THR A 188 10.73 -18.97 -5.53
N ALA A 189 9.71 -18.23 -5.96
CA ALA A 189 9.72 -17.49 -7.22
C ALA A 189 10.87 -16.46 -7.26
N ALA A 190 11.12 -15.73 -6.18
CA ALA A 190 12.20 -14.76 -6.09
C ALA A 190 13.58 -15.41 -6.27
N ILE A 191 13.81 -16.58 -5.64
CA ILE A 191 15.09 -17.33 -5.78
C ILE A 191 15.26 -17.87 -7.20
N LEU A 192 14.20 -18.45 -7.77
CA LEU A 192 14.23 -18.97 -9.15
C LEU A 192 14.50 -17.84 -10.17
N ILE A 193 13.86 -16.69 -10.02
CA ILE A 193 14.09 -15.51 -10.87
C ILE A 193 15.53 -15.03 -10.73
N ALA A 194 16.07 -14.98 -9.51
CA ALA A 194 17.46 -14.57 -9.27
C ALA A 194 18.47 -15.53 -9.91
N TYR A 195 18.18 -16.82 -9.89
CA TYR A 195 19.08 -17.85 -10.43
C TYR A 195 18.98 -17.99 -11.95
N PHE A 196 17.77 -18.10 -12.52
CA PHE A 196 17.58 -18.37 -13.95
C PHE A 196 17.49 -17.10 -14.81
N LEU A 197 16.96 -15.99 -14.27
CA LEU A 197 16.63 -14.76 -15.00
C LEU A 197 17.25 -13.48 -14.41
N PRO A 198 18.54 -13.50 -13.97
CA PRO A 198 19.15 -12.38 -13.25
C PRO A 198 19.15 -11.07 -14.06
N ARG A 199 19.23 -11.16 -15.40
CA ARG A 199 19.23 -10.01 -16.32
C ARG A 199 17.84 -9.48 -16.67
N ARG A 200 16.79 -10.32 -16.57
CA ARG A 200 15.40 -10.00 -16.96
C ARG A 200 14.46 -9.81 -15.77
N ARG A 201 14.99 -9.78 -14.53
CA ARG A 201 14.21 -9.68 -13.29
C ARG A 201 13.14 -8.59 -13.30
N LYS A 202 13.46 -7.39 -13.85
CA LYS A 202 12.53 -6.26 -13.95
C LYS A 202 11.38 -6.52 -14.92
N SER A 203 11.67 -7.16 -16.04
CA SER A 203 10.65 -7.54 -17.01
C SER A 203 9.73 -8.63 -16.46
N VAL A 204 10.28 -9.60 -15.74
CA VAL A 204 9.46 -10.65 -15.10
C VAL A 204 8.55 -10.05 -14.04
N LEU A 205 9.05 -9.15 -13.18
CA LEU A 205 8.22 -8.45 -12.20
C LEU A 205 7.12 -7.63 -12.88
N ALA A 206 7.46 -6.90 -13.94
CA ALA A 206 6.48 -6.11 -14.70
C ALA A 206 5.40 -6.99 -15.34
N VAL A 207 5.77 -8.17 -15.86
CA VAL A 207 4.82 -9.15 -16.41
C VAL A 207 3.92 -9.71 -15.30
N LEU A 208 4.47 -10.09 -14.15
CA LEU A 208 3.68 -10.60 -13.02
C LEU A 208 2.69 -9.55 -12.50
N VAL A 209 3.13 -8.31 -12.33
CA VAL A 209 2.24 -7.21 -11.95
C VAL A 209 1.20 -6.96 -13.03
N GLY A 210 1.59 -6.96 -14.30
CA GLY A 210 0.67 -6.81 -15.44
C GLY A 210 -0.39 -7.90 -15.49
N LEU A 211 -0.02 -9.16 -15.27
CA LEU A 211 -0.96 -10.29 -15.21
C LEU A 211 -1.92 -10.16 -14.01
N MET A 212 -1.43 -9.70 -12.87
CA MET A 212 -2.27 -9.50 -11.69
C MET A 212 -3.28 -8.37 -11.91
N VAL A 213 -2.84 -7.26 -12.52
CA VAL A 213 -3.73 -6.16 -12.90
C VAL A 213 -4.75 -6.63 -13.95
N ALA A 214 -4.31 -7.33 -14.99
CA ALA A 214 -5.19 -7.87 -16.02
C ALA A 214 -6.21 -8.87 -15.45
N GLY A 215 -5.79 -9.73 -14.52
CA GLY A 215 -6.68 -10.65 -13.79
C GLY A 215 -7.70 -9.91 -12.94
N GLY A 216 -7.28 -8.90 -12.19
CA GLY A 216 -8.19 -8.03 -11.42
C GLY A 216 -9.19 -7.31 -12.32
N VAL A 217 -8.73 -6.75 -13.44
CA VAL A 217 -9.58 -6.13 -14.47
C VAL A 217 -10.59 -7.15 -15.02
N TRP A 218 -10.13 -8.36 -15.35
CA TRP A 218 -11.00 -9.41 -15.87
C TRP A 218 -12.09 -9.80 -14.85
N ILE A 219 -11.75 -9.97 -13.56
CA ILE A 219 -12.70 -10.29 -12.49
C ILE A 219 -13.78 -9.20 -12.42
N ILE A 220 -13.40 -7.94 -12.37
CA ILE A 220 -14.35 -6.83 -12.22
C ILE A 220 -15.20 -6.67 -13.49
N VAL A 221 -14.61 -6.78 -14.70
CA VAL A 221 -15.38 -6.77 -15.96
C VAL A 221 -16.34 -7.94 -16.03
N SER A 222 -15.93 -9.11 -15.56
CA SER A 222 -16.81 -10.29 -15.49
C SER A 222 -17.97 -10.05 -14.53
N ALA A 223 -17.69 -9.57 -13.32
CA ALA A 223 -18.72 -9.22 -12.33
C ALA A 223 -19.69 -8.14 -12.85
N SER A 224 -19.18 -7.11 -13.52
CA SER A 224 -20.01 -6.02 -14.03
C SER A 224 -20.88 -6.37 -15.25
N ARG A 225 -20.71 -7.56 -15.85
CA ARG A 225 -21.56 -8.06 -16.95
C ARG A 225 -22.79 -8.84 -16.46
N ALA A 226 -22.99 -8.99 -15.15
CA ALA A 226 -24.20 -9.56 -14.61
C ALA A 226 -25.42 -8.72 -15.07
N LYS A 227 -26.40 -9.35 -15.70
CA LYS A 227 -27.63 -8.70 -16.21
C LYS A 227 -28.69 -8.75 -15.11
N GLY A 228 -29.50 -7.70 -14.99
CA GLY A 228 -30.59 -7.58 -14.04
C GLY A 228 -30.46 -6.30 -13.19
N ASP A 229 -31.54 -5.95 -12.50
CA ASP A 229 -31.52 -4.86 -11.53
C ASP A 229 -30.59 -5.23 -10.37
N ALA A 230 -29.77 -4.29 -9.92
CA ALA A 230 -28.87 -4.50 -8.81
C ALA A 230 -29.64 -5.03 -7.59
N LEU A 231 -29.19 -6.16 -7.01
CA LEU A 231 -29.82 -6.88 -5.89
C LEU A 231 -31.03 -7.75 -6.25
N SER A 232 -31.40 -7.92 -7.53
CA SER A 232 -32.34 -8.97 -7.93
C SER A 232 -31.72 -10.36 -7.79
N SER A 233 -32.55 -11.42 -7.61
CA SER A 233 -32.10 -12.81 -7.55
C SER A 233 -31.27 -13.20 -8.78
N ASP A 234 -31.74 -12.82 -9.98
CA ASP A 234 -31.07 -13.14 -11.25
C ASP A 234 -29.71 -12.45 -11.39
N TRP A 235 -29.61 -11.20 -10.89
CA TRP A 235 -28.33 -10.49 -10.85
C TRP A 235 -27.35 -11.17 -9.89
N LEU A 236 -27.86 -11.56 -8.71
CA LEU A 236 -27.05 -12.23 -7.68
C LEU A 236 -26.53 -13.58 -8.17
N ASP A 237 -27.38 -14.42 -8.75
CA ASP A 237 -27.01 -15.71 -9.33
C ASP A 237 -26.02 -15.54 -10.49
N GLY A 238 -26.25 -14.54 -11.32
CA GLY A 238 -25.30 -14.16 -12.38
C GLY A 238 -23.94 -13.68 -11.84
N LEU A 239 -23.89 -13.00 -10.69
CA LEU A 239 -22.66 -12.60 -10.02
C LEU A 239 -21.96 -13.80 -9.40
N LEU A 240 -22.68 -14.62 -8.64
CA LEU A 240 -22.14 -15.82 -7.97
C LEU A 240 -21.57 -16.83 -8.96
N SER A 241 -22.28 -17.10 -10.07
CA SER A 241 -21.78 -18.00 -11.13
C SER A 241 -20.45 -17.51 -11.74
N ARG A 242 -20.26 -16.19 -11.84
CA ARG A 242 -19.01 -15.58 -12.33
C ARG A 242 -17.88 -15.59 -11.30
N LEU A 243 -18.22 -15.56 -10.01
CA LEU A 243 -17.26 -15.67 -8.91
C LEU A 243 -16.94 -17.13 -8.57
N ALA A 244 -17.60 -18.12 -9.21
CA ALA A 244 -17.41 -19.54 -8.94
C ALA A 244 -15.94 -20.00 -9.05
N PHE A 245 -15.11 -19.34 -9.87
CA PHE A 245 -13.68 -19.62 -9.94
C PHE A 245 -12.95 -19.42 -8.59
N THR A 246 -13.45 -18.58 -7.69
CA THR A 246 -12.88 -18.38 -6.34
C THR A 246 -13.06 -19.59 -5.45
N GLN A 247 -14.06 -20.43 -5.79
CA GLN A 247 -14.42 -21.65 -5.06
C GLN A 247 -13.74 -22.91 -5.62
N TYR A 248 -12.74 -22.74 -6.49
CA TYR A 248 -12.00 -23.90 -6.99
C TYR A 248 -11.29 -24.65 -5.84
N PRO A 249 -11.40 -25.99 -5.77
CA PRO A 249 -10.95 -26.78 -4.62
C PRO A 249 -9.48 -26.62 -4.23
N LEU A 250 -8.62 -26.26 -5.17
CA LEU A 250 -7.18 -26.11 -4.94
C LEU A 250 -6.75 -24.71 -4.45
N TRP A 251 -7.67 -23.76 -4.37
CA TRP A 251 -7.33 -22.43 -3.90
C TRP A 251 -7.23 -22.37 -2.37
N PRO A 252 -6.09 -21.91 -1.80
CA PRO A 252 -5.98 -21.69 -0.36
C PRO A 252 -7.00 -20.69 0.19
N SER A 253 -7.46 -19.75 -0.65
CA SER A 253 -8.51 -18.80 -0.30
C SER A 253 -9.85 -19.49 -0.01
N ARG A 254 -10.20 -20.55 -0.76
CA ARG A 254 -11.38 -21.35 -0.48
C ARG A 254 -11.26 -22.09 0.86
N TRP A 255 -10.13 -22.75 1.10
CA TRP A 255 -9.94 -23.47 2.37
C TRP A 255 -10.08 -22.53 3.57
N MET A 256 -9.58 -21.28 3.43
CA MET A 256 -9.71 -20.27 4.46
C MET A 256 -11.15 -19.77 4.61
N SER A 257 -11.86 -19.46 3.49
CA SER A 257 -13.25 -18.97 3.54
C SER A 257 -14.19 -20.02 4.11
N THR A 258 -14.19 -21.26 3.57
CA THR A 258 -15.06 -22.34 4.04
C THR A 258 -14.74 -22.71 5.48
N GLY A 259 -13.46 -22.82 5.85
CA GLY A 259 -13.07 -23.16 7.22
C GLY A 259 -13.48 -22.10 8.26
N LEU A 260 -13.41 -20.81 7.92
CA LEU A 260 -13.84 -19.73 8.81
C LEU A 260 -15.36 -19.65 8.92
N VAL A 261 -16.10 -19.83 7.82
CA VAL A 261 -17.56 -19.87 7.86
C VAL A 261 -18.05 -21.08 8.65
N SER A 262 -17.42 -22.24 8.52
CA SER A 262 -17.70 -23.42 9.36
C SER A 262 -17.42 -23.17 10.83
N ALA A 263 -16.31 -22.50 11.17
CA ALA A 263 -15.99 -22.10 12.54
C ALA A 263 -17.04 -21.17 13.16
N ALA A 264 -17.51 -20.18 12.38
CA ALA A 264 -18.53 -19.25 12.82
C ALA A 264 -19.87 -19.93 13.12
N ARG A 265 -20.18 -21.03 12.45
CA ARG A 265 -21.40 -21.86 12.64
C ARG A 265 -21.26 -22.91 13.75
N GLY A 266 -20.07 -23.08 14.31
CA GLY A 266 -19.81 -24.11 15.31
C GLY A 266 -19.53 -25.51 14.74
N SER A 267 -19.34 -25.65 13.41
CA SER A 267 -18.93 -26.90 12.76
C SER A 267 -17.41 -27.09 12.92
N TRP A 268 -16.98 -27.49 14.10
CA TRP A 268 -15.57 -27.54 14.46
C TRP A 268 -14.78 -28.60 13.68
N SER A 269 -15.40 -29.75 13.34
CA SER A 269 -14.78 -30.81 12.55
C SER A 269 -14.31 -30.28 11.18
N ASP A 270 -15.19 -29.59 10.49
CA ASP A 270 -14.90 -29.08 9.15
C ASP A 270 -13.88 -27.93 9.21
N SER A 271 -14.03 -27.04 10.20
CA SER A 271 -13.07 -25.98 10.42
C SER A 271 -11.66 -26.52 10.72
N LEU A 272 -11.54 -27.51 11.62
CA LEU A 272 -10.24 -28.12 11.92
C LEU A 272 -9.66 -28.87 10.71
N PHE A 273 -10.50 -29.53 9.90
CA PHE A 273 -10.05 -30.17 8.66
C PHE A 273 -9.39 -29.16 7.71
N TYR A 274 -10.07 -28.04 7.41
CA TYR A 274 -9.50 -27.02 6.55
C TYR A 274 -8.27 -26.32 7.16
N LEU A 275 -8.23 -26.15 8.46
CA LEU A 275 -7.04 -25.63 9.16
C LEU A 275 -5.83 -26.58 8.99
N MET A 276 -6.05 -27.89 9.11
CA MET A 276 -5.00 -28.89 8.85
C MET A 276 -4.54 -28.87 7.39
N VAL A 277 -5.47 -28.74 6.45
CA VAL A 277 -5.14 -28.60 5.02
C VAL A 277 -4.23 -27.39 4.79
N ILE A 278 -4.59 -26.22 5.33
CA ILE A 278 -3.77 -25.01 5.22
C ILE A 278 -2.41 -25.21 5.88
N ALA A 279 -2.37 -25.78 7.09
CA ALA A 279 -1.11 -26.00 7.81
C ALA A 279 -0.19 -26.98 7.07
N ALA A 280 -0.73 -28.06 6.52
CA ALA A 280 0.04 -29.02 5.71
C ALA A 280 0.62 -28.38 4.45
N HIS A 281 -0.17 -27.60 3.70
CA HIS A 281 0.29 -26.92 2.50
C HIS A 281 1.28 -25.78 2.83
N ALA A 282 1.10 -25.08 3.95
CA ALA A 282 2.03 -24.06 4.42
C ALA A 282 3.40 -24.71 4.76
N ALA A 283 3.39 -25.83 5.47
CA ALA A 283 4.61 -26.57 5.80
C ALA A 283 5.29 -27.11 4.54
N LEU A 284 4.54 -27.68 3.59
CA LEU A 284 5.07 -28.18 2.31
C LEU A 284 5.67 -27.03 1.48
N ALA A 285 4.97 -25.91 1.33
CA ALA A 285 5.45 -24.78 0.57
C ALA A 285 6.72 -24.18 1.18
N TYR A 286 6.79 -24.08 2.53
CA TYR A 286 8.00 -23.64 3.21
C TYR A 286 9.16 -24.61 3.03
N LEU A 287 8.93 -25.92 3.10
CA LEU A 287 9.94 -26.94 2.88
C LEU A 287 10.53 -26.82 1.46
N ILE A 288 9.67 -26.70 0.45
CA ILE A 288 10.11 -26.48 -0.94
C ILE A 288 10.97 -25.21 -1.03
N ALA A 289 10.53 -24.10 -0.46
CA ALA A 289 11.27 -22.84 -0.45
C ALA A 289 12.65 -22.99 0.23
N ALA A 290 12.73 -23.71 1.35
CA ALA A 290 13.97 -23.93 2.08
C ALA A 290 14.96 -24.82 1.28
N VAL A 291 14.47 -25.88 0.61
CA VAL A 291 15.29 -26.75 -0.25
C VAL A 291 15.82 -25.95 -1.46
N VAL A 292 14.94 -25.21 -2.14
CA VAL A 292 15.34 -24.35 -3.27
C VAL A 292 16.36 -23.30 -2.82
N ALA A 293 16.18 -22.71 -1.65
CA ALA A 293 17.13 -21.76 -1.09
C ALA A 293 18.49 -22.40 -0.79
N ARG A 294 18.50 -23.59 -0.19
CA ARG A 294 19.72 -24.31 0.12
C ARG A 294 20.59 -24.53 -1.13
N ASP A 295 19.94 -24.93 -2.23
CA ASP A 295 20.67 -25.35 -3.43
C ASP A 295 20.96 -24.17 -4.38
N LEU A 296 20.08 -23.19 -4.49
CA LEU A 296 20.16 -22.13 -5.51
C LEU A 296 20.57 -20.74 -4.99
N TYR A 297 20.45 -20.45 -3.68
CA TYR A 297 20.63 -19.09 -3.17
C TYR A 297 22.05 -18.53 -3.44
N ARG A 298 23.10 -19.28 -3.09
CA ARG A 298 24.50 -18.84 -3.29
C ARG A 298 24.82 -18.64 -4.77
N GLY A 299 24.39 -19.58 -5.64
CA GLY A 299 24.56 -19.47 -7.07
C GLY A 299 23.80 -18.30 -7.69
N GLY A 300 22.57 -18.05 -7.21
CA GLY A 300 21.77 -16.90 -7.60
C GLY A 300 22.40 -15.58 -7.20
N HIS A 301 22.95 -15.49 -5.98
CA HIS A 301 23.66 -14.31 -5.50
C HIS A 301 24.89 -13.96 -6.36
N ALA A 302 25.70 -14.94 -6.69
CA ALA A 302 26.87 -14.74 -7.57
C ALA A 302 26.45 -14.25 -8.98
N ARG A 303 25.37 -14.79 -9.55
CA ARG A 303 24.84 -14.38 -10.86
C ARG A 303 24.25 -12.97 -10.85
N VAL A 304 23.56 -12.58 -9.79
CA VAL A 304 22.99 -11.24 -9.62
C VAL A 304 24.11 -10.20 -9.49
N GLN A 305 25.16 -10.51 -8.75
CA GLN A 305 26.32 -9.62 -8.58
C GLN A 305 27.17 -9.52 -9.85
N GLY A 306 27.45 -10.64 -10.53
CA GLY A 306 28.22 -10.68 -11.78
C GLY A 306 27.49 -10.06 -12.98
N GLY A 307 26.17 -9.95 -12.94
CA GLY A 307 25.35 -9.35 -14.00
C GLY A 307 25.24 -7.82 -13.99
N ARG A 308 25.94 -7.12 -13.11
CA ARG A 308 26.00 -5.64 -13.02
C ARG A 308 26.82 -4.98 -14.14
N SER A 309 26.87 -5.56 -15.35
CA SER A 309 27.41 -4.91 -16.53
C SER A 309 26.62 -3.64 -16.82
N SER A 310 27.35 -2.53 -16.90
CA SER A 310 26.85 -1.20 -17.28
C SER A 310 26.29 -1.24 -18.70
N ARG A 311 25.02 -1.61 -18.84
CA ARG A 311 24.30 -1.38 -20.11
C ARG A 311 24.13 0.13 -20.26
N LYS A 312 24.77 0.73 -21.25
CA LYS A 312 24.43 2.06 -21.77
C LYS A 312 22.93 2.03 -22.09
N ARG A 313 22.11 2.62 -21.22
CA ARG A 313 20.67 2.72 -21.45
C ARG A 313 20.47 3.84 -22.46
N LEU A 314 19.79 3.50 -23.55
CA LEU A 314 19.22 4.52 -24.46
C LEU A 314 18.42 5.52 -23.62
N PRO A 315 18.70 6.80 -23.74
CA PRO A 315 17.85 7.81 -23.11
C PRO A 315 16.44 7.65 -23.67
N ASN A 316 15.43 7.70 -22.80
CA ASN A 316 14.02 7.78 -23.24
C ASN A 316 13.79 9.18 -23.81
N ALA A 317 14.27 9.40 -25.03
CA ALA A 317 14.28 10.72 -25.68
C ALA A 317 12.88 11.33 -25.74
N TRP A 318 11.85 10.51 -25.94
CA TRP A 318 10.46 11.00 -25.96
C TRP A 318 10.00 11.51 -24.57
N LEU A 319 10.38 10.83 -23.48
CA LEU A 319 10.03 11.24 -22.12
C LEU A 319 10.75 12.54 -21.76
N GLU A 320 12.01 12.67 -22.17
CA GLU A 320 12.79 13.88 -21.97
C GLU A 320 12.25 15.05 -22.80
N ALA A 321 11.86 14.81 -24.03
CA ALA A 321 11.25 15.82 -24.89
C ALA A 321 9.88 16.29 -24.34
N ALA A 322 9.03 15.36 -23.91
CA ALA A 322 7.75 15.67 -23.26
C ALA A 322 7.97 16.48 -21.97
N PHE A 323 8.92 16.04 -21.14
CA PHE A 323 9.28 16.72 -19.90
C PHE A 323 9.81 18.14 -20.14
N HIS A 324 10.68 18.32 -21.14
CA HIS A 324 11.18 19.65 -21.52
C HIS A 324 10.08 20.57 -22.06
N ARG A 325 9.05 20.01 -22.69
CA ARG A 325 7.90 20.81 -23.18
C ARG A 325 7.00 21.27 -22.04
N VAL A 326 6.72 20.37 -21.07
CA VAL A 326 5.84 20.66 -19.92
C VAL A 326 6.52 21.60 -18.91
N PHE A 327 7.80 21.36 -18.59
CA PHE A 327 8.55 22.12 -17.58
C PHE A 327 9.52 23.14 -18.20
N GLY A 328 9.33 23.52 -19.47
CA GLY A 328 10.19 24.47 -20.19
C GLY A 328 10.25 25.87 -19.58
N ILE A 329 9.21 26.26 -18.86
CA ILE A 329 9.08 27.58 -18.19
C ILE A 329 10.02 27.68 -16.97
N LEU A 330 10.43 26.53 -16.38
CA LEU A 330 11.27 26.51 -15.18
C LEU A 330 12.75 26.79 -15.50
N PRO A 331 13.48 27.46 -14.59
CA PRO A 331 14.93 27.66 -14.71
C PRO A 331 15.68 26.33 -14.91
N ARG A 332 16.70 26.34 -15.77
CA ARG A 332 17.50 25.15 -16.13
C ARG A 332 17.92 24.29 -14.94
N PRO A 333 18.44 24.85 -13.81
CA PRO A 333 18.89 24.03 -12.68
C PRO A 333 17.76 23.26 -12.00
N ILE A 334 16.57 23.89 -11.83
CA ILE A 334 15.39 23.24 -11.24
C ILE A 334 14.90 22.13 -12.15
N ARG A 335 14.85 22.39 -13.47
CA ARG A 335 14.45 21.40 -14.47
C ARG A 335 15.37 20.16 -14.48
N LEU A 336 16.68 20.33 -14.30
CA LEU A 336 17.61 19.21 -14.21
C LEU A 336 17.41 18.39 -12.93
N LEU A 337 17.11 19.03 -11.78
CA LEU A 337 16.74 18.34 -10.54
C LEU A 337 15.46 17.52 -10.71
N LEU A 338 14.43 18.11 -11.30
CA LEU A 338 13.18 17.42 -11.59
C LEU A 338 13.38 16.23 -12.52
N LEU A 339 14.19 16.39 -13.58
CA LEU A 339 14.52 15.31 -14.50
C LEU A 339 15.30 14.17 -13.80
N LYS A 340 16.19 14.53 -12.88
CA LYS A 340 16.89 13.55 -12.02
C LYS A 340 15.89 12.75 -11.18
N ASP A 341 14.97 13.43 -10.49
CA ASP A 341 13.98 12.79 -9.62
C ASP A 341 13.03 11.91 -10.43
N LEU A 342 12.56 12.36 -11.61
CA LEU A 342 11.76 11.57 -12.55
C LEU A 342 12.50 10.31 -13.03
N ARG A 343 13.79 10.45 -13.39
CA ARG A 343 14.60 9.30 -13.80
C ARG A 343 14.84 8.33 -12.66
N THR A 344 14.99 8.82 -11.44
CA THR A 344 15.14 7.97 -10.25
C THR A 344 13.87 7.20 -9.99
N PHE A 345 12.71 7.86 -10.02
CA PHE A 345 11.39 7.23 -9.90
C PHE A 345 11.16 6.17 -11.00
N ALA A 346 11.39 6.51 -12.28
CA ALA A 346 11.20 5.60 -13.40
C ALA A 346 12.17 4.39 -13.39
N ARG A 347 13.32 4.52 -12.73
CA ARG A 347 14.31 3.44 -12.60
C ARG A 347 14.01 2.47 -11.46
N ASP A 348 13.18 2.86 -10.52
CA ASP A 348 12.80 2.01 -9.39
C ASP A 348 11.47 1.29 -9.68
N PRO A 349 11.51 -0.03 -10.03
CA PRO A 349 10.30 -0.79 -10.34
C PRO A 349 9.33 -0.88 -9.17
N ALA A 350 9.83 -0.84 -7.93
CA ALA A 350 8.97 -0.92 -6.75
C ALA A 350 8.11 0.34 -6.61
N GLN A 351 8.64 1.51 -6.99
CA GLN A 351 7.91 2.76 -6.92
C GLN A 351 6.86 2.88 -8.03
N TRP A 352 7.26 2.75 -9.30
CA TRP A 352 6.29 2.94 -10.40
C TRP A 352 5.25 1.82 -10.49
N SER A 353 5.57 0.58 -10.06
CA SER A 353 4.58 -0.49 -10.03
C SER A 353 3.48 -0.22 -9.00
N GLN A 354 3.81 0.31 -7.83
CA GLN A 354 2.83 0.70 -6.82
C GLN A 354 1.98 1.90 -7.29
N PHE A 355 2.62 2.89 -7.92
CA PHE A 355 1.89 4.00 -8.55
C PHE A 355 0.87 3.48 -9.57
N LEU A 356 1.30 2.57 -10.45
CA LEU A 356 0.45 1.98 -11.48
C LEU A 356 -0.68 1.13 -10.88
N ILE A 357 -0.42 0.40 -9.81
CA ILE A 357 -1.47 -0.37 -9.10
C ILE A 357 -2.51 0.57 -8.51
N PHE A 358 -2.11 1.61 -7.77
CA PHE A 358 -3.05 2.53 -7.13
C PHE A 358 -3.88 3.31 -8.14
N PHE A 359 -3.22 3.97 -9.09
CA PHE A 359 -3.92 4.78 -10.09
C PHE A 359 -4.60 3.92 -11.16
N GLY A 360 -4.06 2.76 -11.49
CA GLY A 360 -4.66 1.81 -12.41
C GLY A 360 -5.95 1.20 -11.85
N LEU A 361 -5.98 0.80 -10.58
CA LEU A 361 -7.19 0.32 -9.92
C LEU A 361 -8.24 1.43 -9.82
N LEU A 362 -7.82 2.65 -9.52
CA LEU A 362 -8.73 3.80 -9.44
C LEU A 362 -9.32 4.13 -10.82
N ALA A 363 -8.50 4.18 -11.85
CA ALA A 363 -8.96 4.39 -13.24
C ALA A 363 -9.94 3.29 -13.66
N PHE A 364 -9.61 2.05 -13.33
CA PHE A 364 -10.47 0.91 -13.63
C PHE A 364 -11.80 0.97 -12.88
N TYR A 365 -11.79 1.32 -11.58
CA TYR A 365 -12.99 1.55 -10.79
C TYR A 365 -13.87 2.62 -11.45
N PHE A 366 -13.32 3.75 -11.87
CA PHE A 366 -14.06 4.83 -12.50
C PHE A 366 -14.66 4.44 -13.86
N VAL A 367 -13.95 3.67 -14.67
CA VAL A 367 -14.51 3.13 -15.93
C VAL A 367 -15.75 2.25 -15.67
N ASN A 368 -15.77 1.52 -14.56
CA ASN A 368 -16.90 0.66 -14.22
C ASN A 368 -18.06 1.40 -13.55
N ILE A 369 -17.83 2.56 -12.94
CA ILE A 369 -18.86 3.32 -12.23
C ILE A 369 -19.98 3.80 -13.17
N ARG A 370 -19.68 3.97 -14.48
CA ARG A 370 -20.68 4.29 -15.51
C ARG A 370 -21.82 3.27 -15.57
N ARG A 371 -21.56 2.01 -15.19
CA ARG A 371 -22.57 0.94 -15.19
C ARG A 371 -23.50 0.97 -13.97
N LEU A 372 -23.03 1.61 -12.89
CA LEU A 372 -23.83 1.84 -11.68
C LEU A 372 -24.75 3.06 -11.82
N SER A 373 -24.46 3.97 -12.76
CA SER A 373 -25.31 5.15 -13.02
C SER A 373 -26.40 4.79 -14.04
N HIS A 374 -27.46 4.13 -13.59
CA HIS A 374 -28.70 4.01 -14.37
C HIS A 374 -29.43 5.36 -14.37
N ASP A 375 -30.07 5.71 -15.48
CA ASP A 375 -30.82 6.97 -15.65
C ASP A 375 -31.99 7.14 -14.64
N GLN A 376 -32.31 6.08 -13.89
CA GLN A 376 -33.36 6.04 -12.87
C GLN A 376 -32.90 6.38 -11.44
N GLN A 377 -31.60 6.61 -11.20
CA GLN A 377 -31.13 6.92 -9.85
C GLN A 377 -31.32 8.41 -9.52
N PRO A 378 -31.76 8.71 -8.28
CA PRO A 378 -32.00 10.08 -7.86
C PRO A 378 -30.71 10.91 -7.89
N PRO A 379 -30.81 12.22 -8.19
CA PRO A 379 -29.64 13.10 -8.32
C PRO A 379 -28.71 13.12 -7.09
N TYR A 380 -29.28 12.96 -5.88
CA TYR A 380 -28.49 12.94 -4.64
C TYR A 380 -27.52 11.75 -4.59
N TRP A 381 -27.92 10.57 -5.10
CA TRP A 381 -27.08 9.37 -5.13
C TRP A 381 -25.85 9.57 -6.02
N ARG A 382 -26.02 10.14 -7.20
CA ARG A 382 -24.92 10.45 -8.12
C ARG A 382 -23.90 11.40 -7.49
N ASN A 383 -24.39 12.44 -6.78
CA ASN A 383 -23.51 13.37 -6.08
C ASN A 383 -22.80 12.73 -4.89
N LEU A 384 -23.48 11.88 -4.12
CA LEU A 384 -22.85 11.12 -3.05
C LEU A 384 -21.70 10.24 -3.58
N VAL A 385 -21.95 9.51 -4.66
CA VAL A 385 -20.93 8.67 -5.31
C VAL A 385 -19.77 9.53 -5.81
N SER A 386 -20.03 10.68 -6.43
CA SER A 386 -18.97 11.58 -6.91
C SER A 386 -18.12 12.15 -5.76
N LEU A 387 -18.75 12.54 -4.65
CA LEU A 387 -18.04 12.99 -3.45
C LEU A 387 -17.23 11.88 -2.78
N LEU A 388 -17.77 10.64 -2.74
CA LEU A 388 -17.01 9.48 -2.27
C LEU A 388 -15.81 9.20 -3.15
N ASN A 389 -15.95 9.33 -4.48
CA ASN A 389 -14.85 9.18 -5.42
C ASN A 389 -13.75 10.23 -5.20
N LEU A 390 -14.14 11.48 -4.94
CA LEU A 390 -13.20 12.53 -4.56
C LEU A 390 -12.45 12.17 -3.28
N GLY A 391 -13.15 11.67 -2.26
CA GLY A 391 -12.57 11.21 -0.99
C GLY A 391 -11.60 10.04 -1.19
N VAL A 392 -11.98 9.02 -1.95
CA VAL A 392 -11.13 7.86 -2.27
C VAL A 392 -9.88 8.31 -3.05
N THR A 393 -10.05 9.18 -4.04
CA THR A 393 -8.94 9.73 -4.81
C THR A 393 -7.97 10.50 -3.91
N ALA A 394 -8.47 11.30 -2.98
CA ALA A 394 -7.66 12.04 -2.01
C ALA A 394 -6.90 11.11 -1.06
N LEU A 395 -7.50 10.01 -0.60
CA LEU A 395 -6.83 9.01 0.24
C LEU A 395 -5.72 8.27 -0.52
N ILE A 396 -5.96 7.90 -1.78
CA ILE A 396 -4.95 7.29 -2.65
C ILE A 396 -3.79 8.27 -2.88
N LEU A 397 -4.11 9.54 -3.14
CA LEU A 397 -3.11 10.59 -3.30
C LEU A 397 -2.29 10.81 -2.02
N SER A 398 -2.93 10.80 -0.85
CA SER A 398 -2.23 10.87 0.45
C SER A 398 -1.28 9.69 0.65
N THR A 399 -1.71 8.48 0.29
CA THR A 399 -0.87 7.29 0.35
C THR A 399 0.32 7.41 -0.59
N PHE A 400 0.09 7.89 -1.81
CA PHE A 400 1.15 8.14 -2.79
C PHE A 400 2.15 9.19 -2.28
N THR A 401 1.68 10.34 -1.82
CA THR A 401 2.57 11.42 -1.34
C THR A 401 3.34 11.01 -0.09
N SER A 402 2.73 10.28 0.83
CA SER A 402 3.40 9.77 2.03
C SER A 402 4.45 8.70 1.71
N ARG A 403 4.21 7.86 0.71
CA ARG A 403 5.10 6.74 0.40
C ARG A 403 6.23 7.09 -0.55
N PHE A 404 6.02 8.04 -1.46
CA PHE A 404 6.99 8.38 -2.50
C PHE A 404 7.56 9.78 -2.36
N ILE A 405 6.73 10.75 -2.00
CA ILE A 405 7.15 12.15 -1.95
C ILE A 405 7.82 12.48 -0.62
N PHE A 406 7.26 12.03 0.51
CA PHE A 406 7.86 12.23 1.82
C PHE A 406 9.29 11.68 1.91
N PRO A 407 9.63 10.46 1.39
CA PRO A 407 10.99 9.95 1.41
C PRO A 407 11.95 10.61 0.42
N LEU A 408 11.49 11.45 -0.50
CA LEU A 408 12.25 11.91 -1.66
C LEU A 408 13.57 12.62 -1.29
N LEU A 409 13.61 13.34 -0.17
CA LEU A 409 14.84 13.94 0.35
C LEU A 409 15.71 12.91 1.07
N SER A 410 15.11 12.03 1.84
CA SER A 410 15.80 10.96 2.57
C SER A 410 16.51 9.99 1.64
N LEU A 411 15.96 9.73 0.45
CA LEU A 411 16.53 8.85 -0.57
C LEU A 411 17.81 9.37 -1.22
N GLU A 412 18.15 10.66 -1.07
CA GLU A 412 19.47 11.16 -1.44
C GLU A 412 20.57 10.50 -0.59
N GLY A 413 20.25 10.11 0.64
CA GLY A 413 21.06 9.25 1.50
C GLY A 413 22.49 9.73 1.64
N ARG A 414 23.46 8.87 1.35
CA ARG A 414 24.89 9.18 1.42
C ARG A 414 25.36 10.22 0.40
N ASN A 415 24.61 10.45 -0.66
CA ASN A 415 24.93 11.44 -1.70
C ASN A 415 24.31 12.81 -1.41
N PHE A 416 23.70 12.97 -0.24
CA PHE A 416 23.05 14.22 0.17
C PHE A 416 23.99 15.44 0.11
N TRP A 417 25.27 15.26 0.44
CA TRP A 417 26.30 16.28 0.36
C TRP A 417 26.48 16.87 -1.05
N ILE A 418 26.18 16.08 -2.12
CA ILE A 418 26.27 16.56 -3.51
C ILE A 418 25.26 17.70 -3.75
N LEU A 419 24.08 17.62 -3.11
CA LEU A 419 23.10 18.71 -3.19
C LEU A 419 23.61 20.02 -2.58
N GLY A 420 24.47 19.91 -1.57
CA GLY A 420 25.14 21.07 -0.94
C GLY A 420 26.20 21.72 -1.82
N LEU A 421 26.79 20.97 -2.75
CA LEU A 421 27.79 21.50 -3.69
C LEU A 421 27.18 22.16 -4.93
N LEU A 422 25.87 21.99 -5.16
CA LEU A 422 25.21 22.61 -6.29
C LEU A 422 25.17 24.15 -6.09
N PRO A 423 25.41 24.94 -7.15
CA PRO A 423 25.33 26.41 -7.09
C PRO A 423 23.85 26.86 -7.06
N LEU A 424 23.09 26.34 -6.11
CA LEU A 424 21.67 26.59 -5.95
C LEU A 424 21.36 27.02 -4.53
N ARG A 425 20.41 27.95 -4.38
CA ARG A 425 19.82 28.23 -3.06
C ARG A 425 19.14 26.98 -2.52
N ARG A 426 19.37 26.64 -1.26
CA ARG A 426 18.78 25.45 -0.62
C ARG A 426 17.25 25.44 -0.74
N GLU A 427 16.61 26.59 -0.72
CA GLU A 427 15.16 26.74 -0.94
C GLU A 427 14.72 26.25 -2.32
N ALA A 428 15.50 26.53 -3.37
CA ALA A 428 15.20 26.14 -4.74
C ALA A 428 15.15 24.62 -4.91
N ILE A 429 15.93 23.87 -4.13
CA ILE A 429 15.92 22.40 -4.13
C ILE A 429 14.57 21.88 -3.61
N LEU A 430 14.08 22.41 -2.49
CA LEU A 430 12.79 22.02 -1.93
C LEU A 430 11.62 22.47 -2.80
N TRP A 431 11.68 23.68 -3.36
CA TRP A 431 10.69 24.13 -4.33
C TRP A 431 10.66 23.23 -5.58
N GLY A 432 11.82 22.78 -6.05
CA GLY A 432 11.89 21.79 -7.14
C GLY A 432 11.16 20.49 -6.78
N LYS A 433 11.44 19.93 -5.59
CA LYS A 433 10.75 18.69 -5.13
C LYS A 433 9.24 18.91 -4.95
N PHE A 434 8.82 20.07 -4.48
CA PHE A 434 7.40 20.43 -4.38
C PHE A 434 6.72 20.52 -5.75
N VAL A 435 7.32 21.22 -6.73
CA VAL A 435 6.79 21.32 -8.09
C VAL A 435 6.72 19.94 -8.77
N PHE A 436 7.72 19.10 -8.54
CA PHE A 436 7.70 17.71 -9.02
C PHE A 436 6.52 16.94 -8.44
N SER A 437 6.35 16.97 -7.13
CA SER A 437 5.26 16.31 -6.43
C SER A 437 3.89 16.80 -6.88
N ALA A 438 3.69 18.11 -6.83
CA ALA A 438 2.42 18.74 -7.20
C ALA A 438 2.07 18.50 -8.68
N GLY A 439 3.05 18.59 -9.58
CA GLY A 439 2.84 18.40 -11.02
C GLY A 439 2.42 16.97 -11.37
N ILE A 440 3.11 15.95 -10.85
CA ILE A 440 2.74 14.55 -11.10
C ILE A 440 1.38 14.22 -10.48
N SER A 441 1.17 14.65 -9.25
CA SER A 441 -0.08 14.41 -8.52
C SER A 441 -1.26 15.06 -9.22
N LEU A 442 -1.12 16.33 -9.62
CA LEU A 442 -2.19 17.10 -10.27
C LEU A 442 -2.60 16.44 -11.59
N VAL A 443 -1.66 16.15 -12.49
CA VAL A 443 -1.97 15.56 -13.78
C VAL A 443 -2.68 14.21 -13.63
N ALA A 444 -2.19 13.35 -12.74
CA ALA A 444 -2.77 12.02 -12.56
C ALA A 444 -4.16 12.06 -11.93
N THR A 445 -4.35 12.87 -10.88
CA THR A 445 -5.62 12.93 -10.14
C THR A 445 -6.69 13.72 -10.86
N GLU A 446 -6.34 14.85 -11.51
CA GLU A 446 -7.30 15.63 -12.30
C GLU A 446 -7.86 14.82 -13.46
N PHE A 447 -6.99 14.13 -14.19
CA PHE A 447 -7.44 13.25 -15.26
C PHE A 447 -8.47 12.22 -14.77
N LEU A 448 -8.21 11.59 -13.62
CA LEU A 448 -9.10 10.56 -13.09
C LEU A 448 -10.41 11.12 -12.56
N VAL A 449 -10.38 12.25 -11.85
CA VAL A 449 -11.60 12.87 -11.29
C VAL A 449 -12.49 13.42 -12.40
N VAL A 450 -11.92 14.12 -13.37
CA VAL A 450 -12.67 14.61 -14.55
C VAL A 450 -13.27 13.44 -15.34
N LEU A 451 -12.52 12.36 -15.53
CA LEU A 451 -13.03 11.14 -16.17
C LEU A 451 -14.21 10.55 -15.40
N SER A 452 -14.10 10.45 -14.05
CA SER A 452 -15.17 9.97 -13.18
C SER A 452 -16.43 10.82 -13.28
N ASP A 453 -16.28 12.14 -13.20
CA ASP A 453 -17.41 13.07 -13.21
C ASP A 453 -18.13 13.12 -14.57
N LEU A 454 -17.36 13.03 -15.67
CA LEU A 454 -17.93 12.89 -17.02
C LEU A 454 -18.72 11.58 -17.16
N MET A 455 -18.22 10.49 -16.58
CA MET A 455 -18.91 9.20 -16.60
C MET A 455 -20.19 9.20 -15.77
N LEU A 456 -20.21 9.94 -14.65
CA LEU A 456 -21.39 10.14 -13.82
C LEU A 456 -22.37 11.19 -14.39
N ARG A 457 -22.05 11.83 -15.53
CA ARG A 457 -22.84 12.91 -16.13
C ARG A 457 -23.10 14.06 -15.15
N MET A 458 -22.06 14.44 -14.40
CA MET A 458 -22.14 15.56 -13.48
C MET A 458 -22.29 16.89 -14.22
N SER A 459 -22.91 17.89 -13.56
CA SER A 459 -23.02 19.24 -14.15
C SER A 459 -21.65 19.91 -14.27
N ALA A 460 -21.47 20.78 -15.25
CA ALA A 460 -20.22 21.50 -15.46
C ALA A 460 -19.76 22.28 -14.21
N ALA A 461 -20.70 22.82 -13.43
CA ALA A 461 -20.39 23.50 -12.18
C ALA A 461 -19.79 22.56 -11.13
N MET A 462 -20.32 21.31 -11.00
CA MET A 462 -19.76 20.31 -10.09
C MET A 462 -18.39 19.83 -10.55
N ILE A 463 -18.20 19.61 -11.84
CA ILE A 463 -16.89 19.26 -12.40
C ILE A 463 -15.85 20.35 -12.07
N ALA A 464 -16.19 21.62 -12.33
CA ALA A 464 -15.32 22.74 -12.00
C ALA A 464 -14.98 22.83 -10.50
N LEU A 465 -15.98 22.54 -9.64
CA LEU A 465 -15.79 22.49 -8.20
C LEU A 465 -14.81 21.37 -7.79
N HIS A 466 -15.00 20.16 -8.32
CA HIS A 466 -14.14 19.02 -8.02
C HIS A 466 -12.70 19.23 -8.52
N VAL A 467 -12.54 19.79 -9.72
CA VAL A 467 -11.22 20.19 -10.25
C VAL A 467 -10.52 21.17 -9.33
N GLY A 468 -11.23 22.23 -8.89
CA GLY A 468 -10.67 23.17 -7.91
C GLY A 468 -10.26 22.51 -6.59
N MET A 469 -11.09 21.58 -6.08
CA MET A 469 -10.80 20.86 -4.84
C MET A 469 -9.62 19.89 -4.97
N VAL A 470 -9.53 19.17 -6.08
CA VAL A 470 -8.40 18.28 -6.38
C VAL A 470 -7.10 19.09 -6.46
N ALA A 471 -7.12 20.26 -7.08
CA ALA A 471 -5.96 21.15 -7.12
C ALA A 471 -5.51 21.56 -5.69
N ILE A 472 -6.46 21.96 -4.83
CA ILE A 472 -6.18 22.30 -3.42
C ILE A 472 -5.58 21.09 -2.68
N LEU A 473 -6.16 19.90 -2.86
CA LEU A 473 -5.69 18.66 -2.22
C LEU A 473 -4.28 18.30 -2.71
N CYS A 474 -4.02 18.36 -4.02
CA CYS A 474 -2.69 18.06 -4.59
C CYS A 474 -1.61 19.00 -4.07
N LEU A 475 -1.88 20.30 -4.04
CA LEU A 475 -0.93 21.30 -3.54
C LEU A 475 -0.69 21.13 -2.03
N GLY A 476 -1.75 20.97 -1.23
CA GLY A 476 -1.64 20.80 0.21
C GLY A 476 -0.90 19.54 0.60
N LEU A 477 -1.27 18.36 0.03
CA LEU A 477 -0.63 17.08 0.32
C LEU A 477 0.85 17.06 -0.12
N SER A 478 1.16 17.69 -1.26
CA SER A 478 2.55 17.85 -1.71
C SER A 478 3.35 18.76 -0.77
N GLY A 479 2.76 19.86 -0.31
CA GLY A 479 3.37 20.77 0.65
C GLY A 479 3.65 20.12 2.00
N ILE A 480 2.67 19.38 2.54
CA ILE A 480 2.81 18.61 3.78
C ILE A 480 3.94 17.58 3.61
N SER A 481 3.92 16.77 2.55
CA SER A 481 4.86 15.67 2.38
C SER A 481 6.29 16.14 2.14
N VAL A 482 6.52 17.16 1.32
CA VAL A 482 7.85 17.72 1.07
C VAL A 482 8.35 18.46 2.30
N GLY A 483 7.49 19.25 2.96
CA GLY A 483 7.85 20.03 4.13
C GLY A 483 8.23 19.16 5.33
N LEU A 484 7.40 18.16 5.66
CA LEU A 484 7.69 17.21 6.75
C LEU A 484 8.85 16.27 6.39
N GLY A 485 8.99 15.85 5.13
CA GLY A 485 10.12 15.06 4.65
C GLY A 485 11.46 15.81 4.81
N ALA A 486 11.47 17.12 4.62
CA ALA A 486 12.64 17.95 4.87
C ALA A 486 12.89 18.24 6.36
N ARG A 487 11.85 18.27 7.18
CA ARG A 487 11.98 18.47 8.65
C ARG A 487 12.46 17.22 9.39
N LEU A 488 12.07 16.04 8.89
CA LEU A 488 12.30 14.74 9.54
C LEU A 488 12.98 13.74 8.57
N PRO A 489 14.14 14.09 7.96
CA PRO A 489 14.79 13.22 7.01
C PRO A 489 15.44 12.02 7.71
N ASN A 490 15.36 10.86 7.09
CA ASN A 490 16.11 9.66 7.49
C ASN A 490 17.12 9.29 6.41
N LEU A 491 18.31 9.86 6.49
CA LEU A 491 19.39 9.67 5.50
C LEU A 491 20.12 8.32 5.63
N LYS A 492 19.84 7.54 6.69
CA LYS A 492 20.47 6.24 6.95
C LYS A 492 19.79 5.11 6.20
N GLU A 493 18.49 5.23 5.97
CA GLU A 493 17.67 4.21 5.34
C GLU A 493 17.60 4.46 3.81
N THR A 494 17.69 3.40 3.03
CA THR A 494 17.65 3.45 1.56
C THR A 494 16.33 2.93 0.98
N ASP A 495 15.49 2.30 1.81
CA ASP A 495 14.20 1.75 1.41
C ASP A 495 13.09 2.80 1.66
N PRO A 496 12.41 3.28 0.60
CA PRO A 496 11.32 4.26 0.73
C PRO A 496 10.21 3.79 1.67
N SER A 497 9.89 2.50 1.65
CA SER A 497 8.82 1.93 2.47
C SER A 497 9.15 1.98 3.96
N LYS A 498 10.41 1.73 4.33
CA LYS A 498 10.89 1.83 5.72
C LYS A 498 10.93 3.27 6.20
N ILE A 499 11.30 4.22 5.32
CA ILE A 499 11.27 5.66 5.63
C ILE A 499 9.83 6.10 5.88
N ALA A 500 8.89 5.73 5.01
CA ALA A 500 7.48 6.06 5.14
C ALA A 500 6.82 5.39 6.37
N ALA A 501 7.22 4.19 6.73
CA ALA A 501 6.75 3.51 7.93
C ALA A 501 7.36 4.08 9.23
N GLY A 502 8.36 4.95 9.14
CA GLY A 502 8.96 5.65 10.28
C GLY A 502 8.05 6.73 10.87
N PHE A 503 8.49 7.33 11.98
CA PHE A 503 7.73 8.37 12.67
C PHE A 503 7.32 9.55 11.77
N GLY A 504 8.25 10.04 10.97
CA GLY A 504 7.97 11.17 10.08
C GLY A 504 6.91 10.84 9.04
N GLY A 505 6.95 9.62 8.44
CA GLY A 505 5.96 9.18 7.47
C GLY A 505 4.58 8.95 8.10
N THR A 506 4.51 8.38 9.31
CA THR A 506 3.24 8.22 10.04
C THR A 506 2.64 9.58 10.39
N LEU A 507 3.46 10.55 10.86
CA LEU A 507 3.02 11.92 11.12
C LEU A 507 2.50 12.58 9.83
N ASN A 508 3.23 12.42 8.73
CA ASN A 508 2.81 12.92 7.43
C ASN A 508 1.44 12.38 7.01
N LEU A 509 1.24 11.08 7.16
CA LEU A 509 -0.03 10.43 6.80
C LEU A 509 -1.18 10.92 7.69
N LEU A 510 -0.96 11.09 8.99
CA LEU A 510 -1.97 11.59 9.93
C LEU A 510 -2.37 13.04 9.60
N VAL A 511 -1.38 13.92 9.40
CA VAL A 511 -1.63 15.33 9.04
C VAL A 511 -2.35 15.42 7.70
N SER A 512 -1.95 14.59 6.73
CA SER A 512 -2.62 14.48 5.43
C SER A 512 -4.07 14.01 5.55
N LEU A 513 -4.35 13.02 6.41
CA LEU A 513 -5.72 12.55 6.65
C LEU A 513 -6.60 13.64 7.26
N VAL A 514 -6.11 14.35 8.27
CA VAL A 514 -6.83 15.47 8.89
C VAL A 514 -7.11 16.57 7.86
N PHE A 515 -6.15 16.89 7.01
CA PHE A 515 -6.31 17.85 5.93
C PHE A 515 -7.37 17.43 4.92
N ILE A 516 -7.34 16.15 4.47
CA ILE A 516 -8.35 15.60 3.55
C ILE A 516 -9.74 15.67 4.17
N LEU A 517 -9.89 15.20 5.41
CA LEU A 517 -11.18 15.23 6.10
C LEU A 517 -11.71 16.66 6.23
N ALA A 518 -10.85 17.62 6.60
CA ALA A 518 -11.24 19.03 6.71
C ALA A 518 -11.76 19.58 5.37
N VAL A 519 -11.07 19.30 4.27
CA VAL A 519 -11.44 19.82 2.93
C VAL A 519 -12.67 19.09 2.37
N VAL A 520 -12.64 17.74 2.38
CA VAL A 520 -13.71 16.93 1.76
C VAL A 520 -15.02 17.03 2.52
N LEU A 521 -15.01 16.92 3.86
CA LEU A 521 -16.24 17.00 4.64
C LEU A 521 -16.88 18.38 4.59
N THR A 522 -16.07 19.44 4.61
CA THR A 522 -16.61 20.82 4.55
C THR A 522 -17.38 21.05 3.24
N LEU A 523 -16.98 20.42 2.14
CA LEU A 523 -17.69 20.48 0.86
C LEU A 523 -18.81 19.45 0.77
N ALA A 524 -18.57 18.21 1.20
CA ALA A 524 -19.51 17.10 1.05
C ALA A 524 -20.80 17.31 1.84
N VAL A 525 -20.70 17.83 3.07
CA VAL A 525 -21.85 17.99 3.97
C VAL A 525 -22.89 18.95 3.40
N PRO A 526 -22.59 20.20 3.00
CA PRO A 526 -23.60 21.09 2.45
C PRO A 526 -24.19 20.59 1.13
N CYS A 527 -23.36 19.98 0.25
CA CYS A 527 -23.86 19.39 -1.00
C CYS A 527 -24.85 18.25 -0.73
N HIS A 528 -24.50 17.36 0.20
CA HIS A 528 -25.37 16.21 0.53
C HIS A 528 -26.70 16.68 1.14
N LEU A 529 -26.66 17.57 2.14
CA LEU A 529 -27.85 18.10 2.80
C LEU A 529 -28.77 18.85 1.84
N TYR A 530 -28.22 19.62 0.90
CA TYR A 530 -29.00 20.37 -0.08
C TYR A 530 -29.71 19.45 -1.07
N LEU A 531 -29.07 18.39 -1.52
CA LEU A 531 -29.61 17.48 -2.53
C LEU A 531 -30.56 16.45 -1.91
N ALA A 532 -30.24 15.94 -0.71
CA ALA A 532 -31.14 15.07 0.04
C ALA A 532 -32.47 15.77 0.40
N GLY A 533 -32.42 17.05 0.80
CA GLY A 533 -33.64 17.81 1.10
C GLY A 533 -34.57 18.11 -0.08
N ARG A 534 -34.15 17.76 -1.32
CA ARG A 534 -34.98 17.87 -2.53
C ARG A 534 -35.66 16.55 -2.93
N ASP A 535 -35.37 15.46 -2.27
CA ASP A 535 -36.00 14.17 -2.54
C ASP A 535 -37.22 13.98 -1.60
N PRO A 536 -38.44 13.81 -2.13
CA PRO A 536 -39.64 13.62 -1.30
C PRO A 536 -39.61 12.34 -0.45
N ASN A 537 -38.75 11.38 -0.78
CA ASN A 537 -38.67 10.07 -0.11
C ASN A 537 -37.55 9.99 0.94
N ASP A 538 -36.77 11.05 1.14
CA ASP A 538 -35.64 11.01 2.06
C ASP A 538 -36.02 11.66 3.41
N PHE A 539 -36.09 10.83 4.46
CA PHE A 539 -36.43 11.22 5.84
C PHE A 539 -35.30 11.96 6.59
N ALA A 540 -34.09 12.06 5.99
CA ALA A 540 -32.90 12.64 6.64
C ALA A 540 -32.68 14.13 6.30
N GLY A 541 -33.47 14.71 5.42
CA GLY A 541 -33.22 16.03 4.87
C GLY A 541 -33.79 17.17 5.71
N LEU A 542 -32.94 17.91 6.38
CA LEU A 542 -33.22 19.33 6.72
C LEU A 542 -33.17 20.12 5.40
N PRO A 543 -34.30 20.64 4.89
CA PRO A 543 -34.34 21.36 3.62
C PRO A 543 -33.53 22.65 3.75
N LEU A 544 -32.33 22.68 3.20
CA LEU A 544 -31.56 23.90 3.08
C LEU A 544 -32.19 24.78 1.97
N SER A 545 -32.55 25.99 2.34
CA SER A 545 -32.94 26.98 1.34
C SER A 545 -31.77 27.31 0.41
N GLU A 546 -32.08 27.66 -0.84
CA GLU A 546 -31.05 27.94 -1.85
C GLU A 546 -30.05 29.02 -1.42
N GLY A 547 -30.49 30.05 -0.75
CA GLY A 547 -29.63 31.10 -0.20
C GLY A 547 -28.68 30.59 0.91
N ARG A 548 -29.16 29.69 1.78
CA ARG A 548 -28.29 29.05 2.80
C ARG A 548 -27.26 28.13 2.17
N PHE A 549 -27.67 27.38 1.15
CA PHE A 549 -26.74 26.53 0.41
C PHE A 549 -25.62 27.33 -0.24
N GLN A 550 -25.94 28.44 -0.92
CA GLN A 550 -24.92 29.32 -1.55
C GLN A 550 -23.96 29.92 -0.52
N LEU A 551 -24.45 30.34 0.64
CA LEU A 551 -23.61 30.85 1.73
C LEU A 551 -22.68 29.75 2.29
N TRP A 552 -23.20 28.55 2.54
CA TRP A 552 -22.41 27.43 3.03
C TRP A 552 -21.37 26.97 2.01
N MET A 553 -21.73 26.97 0.73
CA MET A 553 -20.82 26.63 -0.36
C MET A 553 -19.68 27.67 -0.49
N GLY A 554 -20.04 28.98 -0.41
CA GLY A 554 -19.04 30.04 -0.39
C GLY A 554 -18.08 29.92 0.79
N PHE A 555 -18.60 29.62 2.00
CA PHE A 555 -17.79 29.34 3.17
C PHE A 555 -16.90 28.10 2.96
N ALA A 556 -17.45 27.00 2.44
CA ALA A 556 -16.71 25.76 2.19
C ALA A 556 -15.55 25.98 1.23
N ILE A 557 -15.76 26.70 0.14
CA ILE A 557 -14.71 27.05 -0.83
C ILE A 557 -13.66 27.96 -0.17
N GLY A 558 -14.07 29.01 0.50
CA GLY A 558 -13.17 29.92 1.20
C GLY A 558 -12.33 29.23 2.27
N PHE A 559 -12.96 28.40 3.10
CA PHE A 559 -12.29 27.58 4.11
C PHE A 559 -11.27 26.62 3.48
N SER A 560 -11.65 25.92 2.42
CA SER A 560 -10.78 24.97 1.73
C SER A 560 -9.56 25.66 1.09
N LEU A 561 -9.75 26.87 0.53
CA LEU A 561 -8.64 27.68 0.02
C LEU A 561 -7.67 28.09 1.12
N VAL A 562 -8.17 28.57 2.26
CA VAL A 562 -7.33 28.98 3.40
C VAL A 562 -6.59 27.78 3.98
N VAL A 563 -7.28 26.69 4.24
CA VAL A 563 -6.67 25.45 4.78
C VAL A 563 -5.68 24.85 3.78
N GLY A 564 -6.00 24.86 2.48
CA GLY A 564 -5.11 24.42 1.42
C GLY A 564 -3.84 25.26 1.30
N ALA A 565 -3.97 26.58 1.35
CA ALA A 565 -2.82 27.48 1.39
C ALA A 565 -1.97 27.27 2.65
N ALA A 566 -2.60 27.12 3.81
CA ALA A 566 -1.91 26.82 5.06
C ALA A 566 -1.17 25.46 4.99
N ALA A 567 -1.83 24.40 4.51
CA ALA A 567 -1.25 23.08 4.34
C ALA A 567 -0.09 23.06 3.33
N THR A 568 -0.09 23.96 2.37
CA THR A 568 1.00 24.10 1.39
C THR A 568 2.15 24.92 1.98
N ILE A 569 1.87 26.12 2.48
CA ILE A 569 2.90 27.11 2.82
C ILE A 569 3.57 26.79 4.16
N VAL A 570 2.80 26.43 5.20
CA VAL A 570 3.34 26.25 6.56
C VAL A 570 4.34 25.10 6.64
N PRO A 571 4.02 23.86 6.16
CA PRO A 571 4.97 22.77 6.19
C PRO A 571 6.20 23.03 5.32
N LEU A 572 6.03 23.65 4.14
CA LEU A 572 7.16 24.01 3.28
C LEU A 572 8.10 25.02 3.96
N ARG A 573 7.58 26.06 4.59
CA ARG A 573 8.41 27.03 5.35
C ARG A 573 9.15 26.36 6.51
N ILE A 574 8.49 25.45 7.23
CA ILE A 574 9.12 24.67 8.31
C ILE A 574 10.24 23.79 7.74
N GLY A 575 9.97 23.11 6.63
CA GLY A 575 10.94 22.27 5.92
C GLY A 575 12.14 23.07 5.41
N ILE A 576 11.93 24.22 4.77
CA ILE A 576 12.99 25.11 4.27
C ILE A 576 13.89 25.57 5.42
N LYS A 577 13.31 26.06 6.53
CA LYS A 577 14.10 26.48 7.71
C LYS A 577 14.91 25.32 8.29
N ALA A 578 14.34 24.11 8.33
CA ALA A 578 15.06 22.93 8.81
C ALA A 578 16.21 22.56 7.86
N PHE A 579 15.94 22.56 6.56
CA PHE A 579 16.92 22.23 5.53
C PHE A 579 18.10 23.21 5.45
N GLN A 580 17.84 24.51 5.69
CA GLN A 580 18.88 25.53 5.76
C GLN A 580 19.84 25.31 6.94
N ARG A 581 19.36 24.73 8.05
CA ARG A 581 20.14 24.45 9.26
C ARG A 581 20.87 23.11 9.24
N MET A 582 20.64 22.28 8.23
CA MET A 582 21.36 21.01 8.09
C MET A 582 22.81 21.27 7.66
N GLU A 583 23.74 20.66 8.38
CA GLU A 583 25.13 20.53 7.98
C GLU A 583 25.27 19.40 6.97
N PHE A 584 26.04 19.62 5.90
CA PHE A 584 26.27 18.67 4.82
C PHE A 584 27.55 17.88 5.05
#